data_5ba496bbf9ee171e90d9765cc8887ad7
#
_entry.id   5ba496bbf9ee171e90d9765cc8887ad7
#
_cell.length_a   1.000
_cell.length_b   1.000
_cell.length_c   1.000
_cell.angle_alpha   90.00
_cell.angle_beta   90.00
_cell.angle_gamma   90.00
#
_symmetry.space_group_name_H-M   'P 1'
#
loop_
_entity.id
_entity.type
_entity.pdbx_description
1 polymer ?
#
loop_
_entity_poly.entity_id
_entity_poly.type
_entity_poly.pdbx_seq_one_letter_code
_entity_poly.pdbx_strand_id
1 'polypeptide(L)'
;MQMKMKTVVVAAMAACGMGAALAQSTPSKVELWGVVDAAVRHTTNEGADKGGLTKLIGGGMSQSRFGINVEEDLGGGSKAIAHLEHRFNADTGMKDDTAPFFQLAYVGLQGPYGRLTMGRQWNVLFDVVASTYASFPYSPYMDAYKPELGMAAGARTNNALKYTLATPDRKWVGTLQYSFGEKNNTSSVQQYAVGALNASTNPQVAAVRTALGGQYTAGAPIKNIPRLGNAVQQVINGVVQTSADSLSDPTGLKAKVEEVGMGAMKTFGGFLRYSANGLSLGAGAMRTTLPGGSDLDAYTFGGSYRSGLWYFNAGYGLNKYKPTKYANRVDSYINYLTDRQILNKMWSGQTNGGFSGGYFENAADKRQMIKLGVGYQATKQLNIGAHFFRAKQSGSSDGTYNGNANFMVLAADYAFSKRTDVYAALDHTKVSGGAGLVIDPQSKAKTRTGITVGLRHRF
;
A
#
# COMPACT_ATOMS: atom_id res chain seq x y z
N MET A 1 13.84 -16.82 25.50
CA MET A 1 14.50 -15.87 24.58
C MET A 1 13.78 -14.51 24.42
N GLN A 2 12.59 -14.33 25.02
CA GLN A 2 11.82 -13.07 24.97
C GLN A 2 12.28 -11.98 25.97
N MET A 3 13.06 -12.31 26.96
CA MET A 3 13.44 -11.35 28.03
C MET A 3 14.67 -10.49 27.72
N LYS A 4 15.52 -10.88 26.76
CA LYS A 4 16.77 -10.15 26.44
C LYS A 4 16.55 -8.96 25.47
N MET A 5 15.45 -8.94 24.71
CA MET A 5 15.17 -7.85 23.76
C MET A 5 14.60 -6.59 24.42
N LYS A 6 13.87 -6.74 25.54
CA LYS A 6 13.30 -5.59 26.27
C LYS A 6 14.38 -4.73 26.94
N THR A 7 15.50 -5.35 27.34
CA THR A 7 16.61 -4.66 28.02
C THR A 7 17.48 -3.86 27.06
N VAL A 8 17.61 -4.29 25.80
CA VAL A 8 18.43 -3.59 24.79
C VAL A 8 17.75 -2.31 24.31
N VAL A 9 16.42 -2.29 24.19
CA VAL A 9 15.67 -1.10 23.76
C VAL A 9 15.70 -0.01 24.83
N VAL A 10 15.60 -0.37 26.10
CA VAL A 10 15.68 0.58 27.22
C VAL A 10 17.10 1.13 27.38
N ALA A 11 18.14 0.32 27.15
CA ALA A 11 19.54 0.77 27.23
C ALA A 11 19.92 1.73 26.09
N ALA A 12 19.35 1.56 24.89
CA ALA A 12 19.57 2.47 23.76
C ALA A 12 18.90 3.84 23.98
N MET A 13 17.78 3.90 24.70
CA MET A 13 17.13 5.18 25.07
C MET A 13 17.84 5.90 26.21
N ALA A 14 18.45 5.17 27.14
CA ALA A 14 19.17 5.76 28.27
C ALA A 14 20.54 6.34 27.85
N ALA A 15 21.16 5.84 26.79
CA ALA A 15 22.46 6.36 26.31
C ALA A 15 22.34 7.70 25.56
N CYS A 16 21.14 8.12 25.16
CA CYS A 16 20.90 9.43 24.52
C CYS A 16 20.64 10.57 25.52
N GLY A 17 20.63 10.30 26.81
CA GLY A 17 20.11 11.19 27.86
C GLY A 17 21.12 12.00 28.70
N MET A 18 22.40 12.06 28.36
CA MET A 18 23.37 12.85 29.17
C MET A 18 24.20 13.80 28.31
N GLY A 19 23.66 14.98 28.12
CA GLY A 19 24.34 16.12 27.53
C GLY A 19 23.44 17.33 27.49
N ALA A 20 22.99 17.81 28.67
CA ALA A 20 22.36 19.13 28.75
C ALA A 20 23.43 20.21 28.58
N ALA A 21 23.94 20.38 27.36
CA ALA A 21 24.53 21.65 26.99
C ALA A 21 23.35 22.61 26.74
N LEU A 22 23.31 23.72 27.45
CA LEU A 22 22.47 24.88 27.12
C LEU A 22 22.93 25.43 25.76
N ALA A 23 22.51 24.73 24.69
CA ALA A 23 22.70 25.18 23.33
C ALA A 23 21.71 26.30 23.11
N GLN A 24 22.19 27.43 22.66
CA GLN A 24 21.40 28.53 22.14
C GLN A 24 20.48 27.94 21.07
N SER A 25 19.19 27.78 21.38
CA SER A 25 18.23 27.12 20.51
C SER A 25 18.05 27.97 19.27
N THR A 26 18.53 27.49 18.13
CA THR A 26 18.00 27.96 16.86
C THR A 26 16.49 27.76 16.88
N PRO A 27 15.69 28.72 16.39
CA PRO A 27 14.24 28.64 16.48
C PRO A 27 13.75 27.35 15.77
N SER A 28 12.84 26.66 16.41
CA SER A 28 12.15 25.50 15.80
C SER A 28 11.53 25.92 14.49
N LYS A 29 11.77 25.14 13.42
CA LYS A 29 11.16 25.36 12.12
C LYS A 29 9.86 24.57 12.03
N VAL A 30 8.74 25.26 11.83
CA VAL A 30 7.45 24.66 11.47
C VAL A 30 7.12 25.09 10.05
N GLU A 31 6.93 24.11 9.17
CA GLU A 31 6.63 24.32 7.76
C GLU A 31 5.30 23.67 7.40
N LEU A 32 4.33 24.47 7.00
CA LEU A 32 3.13 24.01 6.33
C LEU A 32 3.46 23.85 4.84
N TRP A 33 3.14 22.70 4.28
CA TRP A 33 3.34 22.41 2.86
C TRP A 33 2.14 21.67 2.31
N GLY A 34 1.99 21.68 0.99
CA GLY A 34 0.94 20.92 0.37
C GLY A 34 1.01 20.85 -1.14
N VAL A 35 0.15 20.02 -1.70
CA VAL A 35 -0.12 19.90 -3.13
C VAL A 35 -1.60 19.74 -3.37
N VAL A 36 -2.15 20.53 -4.28
CA VAL A 36 -3.50 20.40 -4.81
C VAL A 36 -3.37 20.01 -6.27
N ASP A 37 -4.02 18.93 -6.65
CA ASP A 37 -3.99 18.35 -8.00
C ASP A 37 -5.43 17.98 -8.38
N ALA A 38 -5.93 18.54 -9.47
CA ALA A 38 -7.23 18.23 -10.03
C ALA A 38 -7.13 18.03 -11.54
N ALA A 39 -7.85 17.05 -12.07
CA ALA A 39 -7.79 16.70 -13.47
C ALA A 39 -9.14 16.27 -14.04
N VAL A 40 -9.34 16.54 -15.32
CA VAL A 40 -10.39 15.91 -16.10
C VAL A 40 -9.83 14.62 -16.69
N ARG A 41 -10.52 13.51 -16.44
CA ARG A 41 -10.16 12.19 -16.93
C ARG A 41 -11.30 11.55 -17.68
N HIS A 42 -11.00 11.09 -18.91
CA HIS A 42 -11.89 10.24 -19.69
C HIS A 42 -11.34 8.82 -19.70
N THR A 43 -12.18 7.82 -19.43
CA THR A 43 -11.82 6.39 -19.47
C THR A 43 -12.83 5.62 -20.30
N THR A 44 -12.36 4.61 -21.01
CA THR A 44 -13.19 3.64 -21.73
C THR A 44 -13.49 2.43 -20.84
N ASN A 45 -14.53 1.67 -21.20
CA ASN A 45 -14.90 0.41 -20.55
C ASN A 45 -15.20 0.55 -19.05
N GLU A 46 -15.89 1.62 -18.66
CA GLU A 46 -16.37 1.87 -17.30
C GLU A 46 -17.83 1.38 -17.15
N GLY A 47 -18.14 0.81 -15.95
CA GLY A 47 -19.49 0.39 -15.58
C GLY A 47 -20.06 -0.76 -16.40
N ALA A 48 -21.31 -1.12 -16.13
CA ALA A 48 -22.00 -2.25 -16.75
C ALA A 48 -22.12 -2.15 -18.28
N ASP A 49 -22.29 -0.93 -18.80
CA ASP A 49 -22.50 -0.65 -20.22
C ASP A 49 -21.21 -0.66 -21.05
N LYS A 50 -20.05 -0.83 -20.41
CA LYS A 50 -18.72 -0.68 -21.05
C LYS A 50 -18.56 0.66 -21.78
N GLY A 51 -19.26 1.67 -21.34
CA GLY A 51 -19.22 3.01 -21.91
C GLY A 51 -17.95 3.77 -21.61
N GLY A 52 -17.85 4.98 -22.14
CA GLY A 52 -16.85 5.97 -21.73
C GLY A 52 -17.38 6.80 -20.57
N LEU A 53 -16.51 7.13 -19.62
CA LEU A 53 -16.83 8.00 -18.50
C LEU A 53 -15.85 9.17 -18.45
N THR A 54 -16.40 10.39 -18.44
CA THR A 54 -15.61 11.61 -18.19
C THR A 54 -15.93 12.15 -16.80
N LYS A 55 -14.90 12.37 -16.00
CA LYS A 55 -15.07 12.88 -14.63
C LYS A 55 -13.97 13.86 -14.26
N LEU A 56 -14.27 14.78 -13.36
CA LEU A 56 -13.26 15.50 -12.60
C LEU A 56 -12.74 14.56 -11.50
N ILE A 57 -11.44 14.52 -11.29
CA ILE A 57 -10.80 13.69 -10.27
C ILE A 57 -9.87 14.54 -9.42
N GLY A 58 -9.78 14.24 -8.15
CA GLY A 58 -8.79 14.82 -7.24
C GLY A 58 -7.51 14.00 -7.24
N GLY A 59 -6.48 14.46 -7.96
CA GLY A 59 -5.19 13.78 -7.96
C GLY A 59 -4.86 12.96 -9.19
N GLY A 60 -4.91 13.57 -10.38
CA GLY A 60 -4.58 12.89 -11.63
C GLY A 60 -3.13 12.42 -11.70
N MET A 61 -2.18 13.25 -11.28
CA MET A 61 -0.76 12.91 -11.23
C MET A 61 -0.22 12.77 -9.80
N SER A 62 -0.74 13.57 -8.87
CA SER A 62 -0.35 13.52 -7.46
C SER A 62 -1.60 13.55 -6.59
N GLN A 63 -1.71 12.66 -5.63
CA GLN A 63 -2.79 12.75 -4.65
C GLN A 63 -2.70 14.06 -3.89
N SER A 64 -3.80 14.83 -3.83
CA SER A 64 -3.89 16.09 -3.09
C SER A 64 -3.69 15.83 -1.61
N ARG A 65 -2.84 16.62 -0.97
CA ARG A 65 -2.46 16.47 0.43
C ARG A 65 -1.86 17.74 0.97
N PHE A 66 -1.90 17.88 2.28
CA PHE A 66 -1.14 18.89 3.01
C PHE A 66 -0.49 18.25 4.24
N GLY A 67 0.52 18.90 4.77
CA GLY A 67 1.23 18.38 5.93
C GLY A 67 2.01 19.44 6.66
N ILE A 68 2.50 19.05 7.82
CA ILE A 68 3.32 19.86 8.70
C ILE A 68 4.64 19.13 8.92
N ASN A 69 5.74 19.82 8.64
CA ASN A 69 7.08 19.42 9.04
C ASN A 69 7.52 20.26 10.25
N VAL A 70 8.07 19.60 11.25
CA VAL A 70 8.67 20.25 12.42
C VAL A 70 10.12 19.81 12.54
N GLU A 71 11.02 20.78 12.72
CA GLU A 71 12.42 20.52 13.02
C GLU A 71 12.82 21.40 14.22
N GLU A 72 13.44 20.79 15.23
CA GLU A 72 14.04 21.45 16.37
C GLU A 72 15.52 21.11 16.43
N ASP A 73 16.39 22.09 16.48
CA ASP A 73 17.82 21.87 16.63
C ASP A 73 18.13 21.54 18.11
N LEU A 74 18.71 20.38 18.35
CA LEU A 74 19.10 19.93 19.68
C LEU A 74 20.60 20.19 19.99
N GLY A 75 21.30 20.86 19.07
CA GLY A 75 22.73 21.06 19.16
C GLY A 75 23.54 19.84 18.72
N GLY A 76 24.87 20.03 18.56
CA GLY A 76 25.77 18.95 18.14
C GLY A 76 25.47 18.32 16.79
N GLY A 77 24.76 19.00 15.90
CA GLY A 77 24.32 18.48 14.62
C GLY A 77 23.12 17.51 14.70
N SER A 78 22.46 17.46 15.85
CA SER A 78 21.28 16.62 16.11
C SER A 78 20.00 17.45 16.04
N LYS A 79 18.93 16.85 15.55
CA LYS A 79 17.60 17.47 15.41
C LYS A 79 16.51 16.52 15.90
N ALA A 80 15.50 17.05 16.56
CA ALA A 80 14.20 16.42 16.67
C ALA A 80 13.36 16.77 15.43
N ILE A 81 12.61 15.81 14.93
CA ILE A 81 11.77 15.96 13.74
C ILE A 81 10.39 15.39 13.98
N ALA A 82 9.37 16.02 13.42
CA ALA A 82 8.04 15.45 13.34
C ALA A 82 7.43 15.72 11.96
N HIS A 83 6.55 14.82 11.51
CA HIS A 83 5.89 14.92 10.22
C HIS A 83 4.46 14.41 10.30
N LEU A 84 3.53 15.23 9.83
CA LEU A 84 2.12 14.88 9.67
C LEU A 84 1.72 15.13 8.21
N GLU A 85 1.01 14.18 7.59
CA GLU A 85 0.45 14.30 6.23
C GLU A 85 -1.00 13.86 6.21
N HIS A 86 -1.90 14.72 5.73
CA HIS A 86 -3.30 14.41 5.48
C HIS A 86 -3.59 14.43 3.98
N ARG A 87 -4.44 13.49 3.50
CA ARG A 87 -4.85 13.40 2.08
C ARG A 87 -6.33 13.69 1.92
N PHE A 88 -6.67 14.36 0.82
CA PHE A 88 -8.03 14.72 0.48
C PHE A 88 -8.25 14.60 -1.04
N ASN A 89 -9.52 14.59 -1.44
CA ASN A 89 -9.96 14.61 -2.82
C ASN A 89 -10.30 16.05 -3.21
N ALA A 90 -9.50 16.66 -4.11
CA ALA A 90 -9.66 18.06 -4.48
C ALA A 90 -10.95 18.35 -5.28
N ASP A 91 -11.52 17.32 -5.92
CA ASP A 91 -12.78 17.42 -6.69
C ASP A 91 -14.02 17.48 -5.80
N THR A 92 -13.99 16.84 -4.63
CA THR A 92 -15.15 16.74 -3.72
C THR A 92 -14.96 17.47 -2.40
N GLY A 93 -13.71 17.83 -2.05
CA GLY A 93 -13.36 18.36 -0.73
C GLY A 93 -13.37 17.33 0.40
N MET A 94 -13.67 16.07 0.10
CA MET A 94 -13.74 14.99 1.08
C MET A 94 -12.33 14.49 1.43
N LYS A 95 -12.17 13.93 2.64
CA LYS A 95 -10.96 13.15 2.95
C LYS A 95 -10.83 11.97 1.98
N ASP A 96 -9.62 11.51 1.74
CA ASP A 96 -9.38 10.27 0.99
C ASP A 96 -9.88 9.06 1.81
N ASP A 97 -11.02 8.48 1.43
CA ASP A 97 -11.64 7.37 2.15
C ASP A 97 -10.81 6.07 2.11
N THR A 98 -9.84 6.00 1.20
CA THR A 98 -8.91 4.85 1.14
C THR A 98 -7.82 4.93 2.21
N ALA A 99 -7.85 5.95 3.06
CA ALA A 99 -6.76 6.35 3.92
C ALA A 99 -7.24 6.66 5.35
N PRO A 100 -6.45 6.36 6.39
CA PRO A 100 -6.65 6.95 7.70
C PRO A 100 -6.49 8.46 7.65
N PHE A 101 -6.96 9.18 8.67
CA PHE A 101 -6.90 10.64 8.72
C PHE A 101 -5.48 11.15 8.42
N PHE A 102 -4.47 10.64 9.11
CA PHE A 102 -3.08 10.88 8.75
C PHE A 102 -2.48 9.73 7.95
N GLN A 103 -2.03 10.04 6.74
CA GLN A 103 -1.29 9.11 5.90
C GLN A 103 0.11 8.83 6.42
N LEU A 104 0.78 9.87 6.91
CA LEU A 104 2.03 9.81 7.64
C LEU A 104 1.86 10.57 8.95
N ALA A 105 2.36 9.98 10.03
CA ALA A 105 2.39 10.58 11.36
C ALA A 105 3.54 9.95 12.13
N TYR A 106 4.66 10.65 12.21
CA TYR A 106 5.83 10.14 12.91
C TYR A 106 6.63 11.26 13.57
N VAL A 107 7.40 10.89 14.58
CA VAL A 107 8.39 11.69 15.26
C VAL A 107 9.73 10.98 15.19
N GLY A 108 10.83 11.70 15.32
CA GLY A 108 12.14 11.07 15.29
C GLY A 108 13.29 11.99 15.68
N LEU A 109 14.47 11.38 15.65
CA LEU A 109 15.74 12.05 15.84
C LEU A 109 16.61 11.86 14.61
N GLN A 110 17.33 12.89 14.23
CA GLN A 110 18.29 12.87 13.12
C GLN A 110 19.58 13.51 13.57
N GLY A 111 20.72 12.90 13.26
CA GLY A 111 22.01 13.41 13.63
C GLY A 111 23.15 12.77 12.86
N PRO A 112 24.41 12.96 13.30
CA PRO A 112 25.59 12.39 12.64
C PRO A 112 25.55 10.86 12.53
N TYR A 113 24.86 10.20 13.44
CA TYR A 113 24.74 8.73 13.50
C TYR A 113 23.55 8.17 12.72
N GLY A 114 22.83 9.03 11.96
CA GLY A 114 21.69 8.61 11.16
C GLY A 114 20.37 9.22 11.62
N ARG A 115 19.27 8.60 11.18
CA ARG A 115 17.90 9.05 11.44
C ARG A 115 17.07 7.90 11.99
N LEU A 116 16.49 8.10 13.17
CA LEU A 116 15.53 7.19 13.80
C LEU A 116 14.16 7.83 13.79
N THR A 117 13.13 7.14 13.28
CA THR A 117 11.76 7.63 13.26
C THR A 117 10.79 6.58 13.79
N MET A 118 9.73 7.05 14.46
CA MET A 118 8.69 6.20 15.09
C MET A 118 7.31 6.70 14.70
N GLY A 119 6.42 5.80 14.30
CA GLY A 119 5.04 6.10 13.92
C GLY A 119 4.65 5.51 12.58
N ARG A 120 3.55 6.03 12.00
CA ARG A 120 3.08 5.63 10.66
C ARG A 120 3.90 6.34 9.59
N GLN A 121 4.56 5.56 8.75
CA GLN A 121 5.51 6.08 7.76
C GLN A 121 5.60 5.17 6.53
N TRP A 122 6.27 5.65 5.47
CA TRP A 122 6.54 4.84 4.30
C TRP A 122 7.28 3.55 4.69
N ASN A 123 6.95 2.43 4.06
CA ASN A 123 7.72 1.21 4.25
C ASN A 123 9.04 1.26 3.47
N VAL A 124 9.98 0.42 3.86
CA VAL A 124 11.34 0.39 3.28
C VAL A 124 11.36 0.06 1.80
N LEU A 125 10.42 -0.73 1.29
CA LEU A 125 10.36 -1.07 -0.12
C LEU A 125 9.87 0.11 -0.95
N PHE A 126 8.88 0.87 -0.44
CA PHE A 126 8.44 2.10 -1.09
C PHE A 126 9.55 3.17 -1.10
N ASP A 127 10.28 3.31 0.02
CA ASP A 127 11.41 4.24 0.11
C ASP A 127 12.47 3.95 -0.96
N VAL A 128 12.86 2.68 -1.14
CA VAL A 128 13.87 2.33 -2.15
C VAL A 128 13.34 2.50 -3.58
N VAL A 129 12.07 2.15 -3.86
CA VAL A 129 11.45 2.40 -5.17
C VAL A 129 11.42 3.88 -5.48
N ALA A 130 10.89 4.70 -4.57
CA ALA A 130 10.73 6.13 -4.75
C ALA A 130 12.06 6.88 -4.88
N SER A 131 13.08 6.47 -4.12
CA SER A 131 14.38 7.13 -4.10
C SER A 131 15.37 6.67 -5.19
N THR A 132 15.07 5.55 -5.87
CA THR A 132 16.04 4.93 -6.79
C THR A 132 15.55 4.89 -8.23
N TYR A 133 14.33 4.40 -8.48
CA TYR A 133 13.83 4.14 -9.84
C TYR A 133 12.34 4.48 -10.03
N ALA A 134 11.83 5.45 -9.28
CA ALA A 134 10.47 5.94 -9.49
C ALA A 134 10.24 6.46 -10.91
N SER A 135 9.00 6.41 -11.37
CA SER A 135 8.57 7.00 -12.64
C SER A 135 8.53 8.51 -12.51
N PHE A 136 9.60 9.17 -12.92
CA PHE A 136 9.70 10.63 -12.86
C PHE A 136 9.31 11.28 -14.20
N PRO A 137 8.59 12.40 -14.21
CA PRO A 137 8.02 13.12 -13.06
C PRO A 137 6.71 12.50 -12.52
N TYR A 138 6.34 11.36 -13.09
CA TYR A 138 5.06 10.69 -12.86
C TYR A 138 5.14 9.96 -11.53
N SER A 139 4.41 10.51 -10.58
CA SER A 139 4.32 9.97 -9.23
C SER A 139 3.74 8.56 -9.22
N PRO A 140 4.12 7.70 -8.28
CA PRO A 140 3.43 6.46 -8.00
C PRO A 140 1.94 6.63 -7.63
N TYR A 141 1.47 7.85 -7.55
CA TYR A 141 0.10 8.23 -7.22
C TYR A 141 -0.80 8.53 -8.43
N MET A 142 -0.40 8.24 -9.66
CA MET A 142 -1.30 8.34 -10.80
C MET A 142 -2.60 7.57 -10.51
N ASP A 143 -3.74 8.23 -10.71
CA ASP A 143 -5.05 7.64 -10.41
C ASP A 143 -5.34 6.38 -11.24
N ALA A 144 -4.89 6.37 -12.49
CA ALA A 144 -5.10 5.24 -13.39
C ALA A 144 -4.47 3.93 -12.89
N TYR A 145 -3.29 4.02 -12.28
CA TYR A 145 -2.54 2.87 -11.84
C TYR A 145 -1.41 3.31 -10.89
N LYS A 146 -1.19 2.56 -9.82
CA LYS A 146 -0.14 2.84 -8.82
C LYS A 146 0.90 1.72 -8.81
N PRO A 147 1.63 1.51 -9.93
CA PRO A 147 2.44 0.31 -10.12
C PRO A 147 3.60 0.19 -9.13
N GLU A 148 4.18 1.30 -8.68
CA GLU A 148 5.23 1.27 -7.68
C GLU A 148 4.76 0.70 -6.33
N LEU A 149 3.47 0.86 -5.99
CA LEU A 149 2.89 0.22 -4.81
C LEU A 149 2.91 -1.30 -4.93
N GLY A 150 2.78 -1.81 -6.16
CA GLY A 150 2.88 -3.24 -6.45
C GLY A 150 4.24 -3.83 -6.15
N MET A 151 5.29 -3.08 -6.43
CA MET A 151 6.65 -3.49 -6.10
C MET A 151 6.92 -3.42 -4.60
N ALA A 152 6.25 -2.51 -3.90
CA ALA A 152 6.45 -2.23 -2.49
C ALA A 152 5.54 -3.03 -1.55
N ALA A 153 4.67 -3.92 -2.06
CA ALA A 153 3.67 -4.64 -1.26
C ALA A 153 2.80 -3.73 -0.37
N GLY A 154 2.38 -2.59 -0.92
CA GLY A 154 1.78 -1.48 -0.19
C GLY A 154 2.77 -0.35 0.02
N ALA A 155 2.34 0.77 0.58
CA ALA A 155 3.21 1.95 0.66
C ALA A 155 3.63 2.29 2.09
N ARG A 156 2.79 2.04 3.09
CA ARG A 156 2.97 2.55 4.45
C ARG A 156 2.84 1.44 5.48
N THR A 157 3.54 1.63 6.60
CA THR A 157 3.51 0.73 7.75
C THR A 157 3.14 1.52 9.00
N ASN A 158 2.21 0.98 9.80
CA ASN A 158 1.85 1.49 11.12
C ASN A 158 2.83 0.99 12.19
N ASN A 159 2.87 1.66 13.34
CA ASN A 159 3.60 1.24 14.52
C ASN A 159 5.07 0.91 14.21
N ALA A 160 5.65 1.67 13.28
CA ALA A 160 6.96 1.38 12.71
C ALA A 160 8.07 2.17 13.42
N LEU A 161 9.14 1.46 13.75
CA LEU A 161 10.44 1.99 14.08
C LEU A 161 11.33 1.84 12.84
N LYS A 162 11.93 2.92 12.36
CA LYS A 162 12.78 2.93 11.18
C LYS A 162 14.07 3.67 11.44
N TYR A 163 15.18 3.01 11.12
CA TYR A 163 16.52 3.59 11.24
C TYR A 163 17.17 3.66 9.87
N THR A 164 17.65 4.85 9.52
CA THR A 164 18.30 5.13 8.24
C THR A 164 19.71 5.66 8.49
N LEU A 165 20.69 5.06 7.85
CA LEU A 165 22.08 5.49 7.84
C LEU A 165 22.51 5.80 6.42
N ALA A 166 23.32 6.85 6.27
CA ALA A 166 23.95 7.22 5.01
C ALA A 166 25.46 7.45 5.20
N THR A 167 26.25 7.13 4.19
CA THR A 167 27.65 7.56 4.16
C THR A 167 27.75 9.08 4.10
N PRO A 168 28.86 9.70 4.56
CA PRO A 168 29.04 11.16 4.53
C PRO A 168 28.85 11.76 3.13
N ASP A 169 29.29 11.07 2.07
CA ASP A 169 29.09 11.43 0.67
C ASP A 169 27.70 11.09 0.12
N ARG A 170 26.84 10.48 0.94
CA ARG A 170 25.46 10.02 0.62
C ARG A 170 25.36 9.07 -0.57
N LYS A 171 26.46 8.50 -1.02
CA LYS A 171 26.43 7.50 -2.10
C LYS A 171 25.70 6.23 -1.64
N TRP A 172 25.94 5.79 -0.42
CA TRP A 172 25.25 4.66 0.16
C TRP A 172 24.22 5.08 1.21
N VAL A 173 23.04 4.52 1.11
CA VAL A 173 21.97 4.68 2.10
C VAL A 173 21.40 3.31 2.43
N GLY A 174 21.43 2.97 3.72
CA GLY A 174 20.83 1.76 4.26
C GLY A 174 19.70 2.09 5.23
N THR A 175 18.62 1.32 5.20
CA THR A 175 17.49 1.49 6.12
C THR A 175 17.03 0.15 6.64
N LEU A 176 16.73 0.10 7.93
CA LEU A 176 16.05 -1.02 8.60
C LEU A 176 14.75 -0.54 9.19
N GLN A 177 13.73 -1.39 9.16
CA GLN A 177 12.42 -1.12 9.71
C GLN A 177 11.88 -2.32 10.46
N TYR A 178 11.25 -2.05 11.59
CA TYR A 178 10.44 -2.99 12.33
C TYR A 178 9.10 -2.36 12.68
N SER A 179 8.00 -3.10 12.58
CA SER A 179 6.70 -2.65 13.10
C SER A 179 6.17 -3.61 14.14
N PHE A 180 5.59 -3.03 15.18
CA PHE A 180 4.99 -3.78 16.27
C PHE A 180 3.55 -4.15 15.91
N GLY A 181 3.20 -5.41 16.09
CA GLY A 181 1.80 -5.84 16.09
C GLY A 181 1.24 -5.60 17.50
N GLU A 182 0.49 -4.53 17.67
CA GLU A 182 -0.04 -4.13 18.98
C GLU A 182 -1.26 -4.95 19.42
N LYS A 183 -1.90 -5.62 18.47
CA LYS A 183 -3.10 -6.42 18.76
C LYS A 183 -2.83 -7.89 18.44
N ASN A 184 -2.79 -8.71 19.46
CA ASN A 184 -2.83 -10.19 19.30
C ASN A 184 -4.25 -10.71 18.95
N ASN A 185 -5.16 -9.83 18.52
CA ASN A 185 -6.58 -10.09 18.54
C ASN A 185 -7.17 -10.40 17.16
N THR A 186 -6.79 -11.52 16.57
CA THR A 186 -7.71 -12.28 15.72
C THR A 186 -8.99 -12.65 16.47
N SER A 187 -8.95 -12.79 17.80
CA SER A 187 -10.12 -13.06 18.65
C SER A 187 -11.27 -12.04 18.49
N SER A 188 -10.98 -10.75 18.29
CA SER A 188 -12.04 -9.76 18.11
C SER A 188 -12.73 -9.84 16.74
N VAL A 189 -11.99 -10.13 15.67
CA VAL A 189 -12.58 -10.39 14.34
C VAL A 189 -13.33 -11.71 14.36
N GLN A 190 -12.79 -12.73 15.02
CA GLN A 190 -13.44 -14.03 15.20
C GLN A 190 -14.76 -13.91 15.96
N GLN A 191 -14.78 -13.24 17.10
CA GLN A 191 -15.98 -13.01 17.88
C GLN A 191 -17.03 -12.23 17.08
N TYR A 192 -16.59 -11.21 16.34
CA TYR A 192 -17.50 -10.43 15.51
C TYR A 192 -18.07 -11.25 14.36
N ALA A 193 -17.23 -12.02 13.64
CA ALA A 193 -17.68 -12.88 12.54
C ALA A 193 -18.61 -14.00 13.05
N VAL A 194 -18.30 -14.61 14.19
CA VAL A 194 -19.16 -15.60 14.84
C VAL A 194 -20.50 -14.97 15.27
N GLY A 195 -20.48 -13.76 15.82
CA GLY A 195 -21.69 -13.01 16.15
C GLY A 195 -22.56 -12.74 14.93
N ALA A 196 -21.95 -12.28 13.82
CA ALA A 196 -22.65 -12.03 12.56
C ALA A 196 -23.24 -13.32 11.94
N LEU A 197 -22.52 -14.44 12.00
CA LEU A 197 -23.02 -15.75 11.56
C LEU A 197 -24.20 -16.21 12.43
N ASN A 198 -24.16 -16.00 13.75
CA ASN A 198 -25.24 -16.34 14.64
C ASN A 198 -26.47 -15.44 14.46
N ALA A 199 -26.30 -14.18 14.14
CA ALA A 199 -27.38 -13.23 13.87
C ALA A 199 -27.95 -13.31 12.44
N SER A 200 -27.31 -14.05 11.53
CA SER A 200 -27.72 -14.11 10.12
C SER A 200 -29.09 -14.78 9.96
N THR A 201 -29.98 -14.13 9.21
CA THR A 201 -31.28 -14.64 8.78
C THR A 201 -31.23 -15.42 7.46
N ASN A 202 -30.06 -15.51 6.82
CA ASN A 202 -29.90 -16.28 5.59
C ASN A 202 -30.21 -17.76 5.81
N PRO A 203 -31.15 -18.38 5.04
CA PRO A 203 -31.55 -19.77 5.24
C PRO A 203 -30.42 -20.79 5.16
N GLN A 204 -29.41 -20.53 4.31
CA GLN A 204 -28.25 -21.42 4.18
C GLN A 204 -27.38 -21.38 5.43
N VAL A 205 -27.22 -20.19 6.04
CA VAL A 205 -26.51 -20.01 7.32
C VAL A 205 -27.27 -20.63 8.45
N ALA A 206 -28.59 -20.45 8.48
CA ALA A 206 -29.45 -21.05 9.48
C ALA A 206 -29.40 -22.59 9.43
N ALA A 207 -29.42 -23.19 8.24
CA ALA A 207 -29.28 -24.63 8.05
C ALA A 207 -27.94 -25.15 8.58
N VAL A 208 -26.84 -24.44 8.30
CA VAL A 208 -25.52 -24.77 8.82
C VAL A 208 -25.44 -24.60 10.32
N ARG A 209 -25.98 -23.51 10.86
CA ARG A 209 -26.07 -23.27 12.30
C ARG A 209 -26.80 -24.41 13.01
N THR A 210 -27.95 -24.86 12.48
CA THR A 210 -28.71 -25.99 13.00
C THR A 210 -27.89 -27.28 12.94
N ALA A 211 -27.18 -27.56 11.84
CA ALA A 211 -26.32 -28.73 11.69
C ALA A 211 -25.12 -28.74 12.68
N LEU A 212 -24.72 -27.58 13.18
CA LEU A 212 -23.65 -27.43 14.19
C LEU A 212 -24.17 -27.38 15.64
N GLY A 213 -25.46 -27.68 15.86
CA GLY A 213 -26.03 -27.71 17.21
C GLY A 213 -26.61 -26.39 17.72
N GLY A 214 -26.96 -25.47 16.81
CA GLY A 214 -27.75 -24.26 17.10
C GLY A 214 -26.97 -22.94 17.12
N GLN A 215 -25.68 -22.94 17.41
CA GLN A 215 -24.85 -21.72 17.37
C GLN A 215 -23.41 -21.99 16.90
N TYR A 216 -22.87 -21.05 16.18
CA TYR A 216 -21.42 -21.04 15.90
C TYR A 216 -20.68 -20.69 17.17
N THR A 217 -19.71 -21.50 17.55
CA THR A 217 -18.78 -21.21 18.64
C THR A 217 -17.37 -21.13 18.12
N ALA A 218 -16.56 -20.25 18.69
CA ALA A 218 -15.14 -20.18 18.40
C ALA A 218 -14.52 -21.56 18.71
N GLY A 219 -13.76 -22.11 17.74
CA GLY A 219 -13.15 -23.42 17.89
C GLY A 219 -14.00 -24.63 17.51
N ALA A 220 -15.25 -24.44 17.08
CA ALA A 220 -16.07 -25.56 16.60
C ALA A 220 -15.43 -26.23 15.37
N PRO A 221 -15.35 -27.58 15.33
CA PRO A 221 -14.77 -28.30 14.19
C PRO A 221 -15.68 -28.18 12.96
N ILE A 222 -15.09 -27.87 11.80
CA ILE A 222 -15.77 -27.86 10.49
C ILE A 222 -15.86 -29.30 9.93
N LYS A 223 -15.51 -30.31 10.70
CA LYS A 223 -15.45 -31.70 10.25
C LYS A 223 -16.80 -32.19 9.68
N ASN A 224 -16.72 -32.75 8.48
CA ASN A 224 -17.75 -33.56 7.80
C ASN A 224 -18.92 -32.85 7.11
N ILE A 225 -18.81 -31.59 6.76
CA ILE A 225 -19.80 -30.95 5.91
C ILE A 225 -19.11 -30.48 4.62
N PRO A 226 -19.00 -31.33 3.57
CA PRO A 226 -18.30 -31.00 2.32
C PRO A 226 -18.85 -29.78 1.56
N ARG A 227 -20.09 -29.36 1.90
CA ARG A 227 -20.76 -28.17 1.35
C ARG A 227 -20.77 -26.98 2.32
N LEU A 228 -20.28 -27.15 3.54
CA LEU A 228 -20.27 -26.11 4.55
C LEU A 228 -19.25 -25.03 4.23
N GLY A 229 -18.10 -25.43 3.69
CA GLY A 229 -17.08 -24.50 3.20
C GLY A 229 -17.71 -23.48 2.26
N ASN A 230 -18.51 -23.92 1.29
CA ASN A 230 -19.17 -23.02 0.35
C ASN A 230 -20.28 -22.18 0.97
N ALA A 231 -21.07 -22.68 1.92
CA ALA A 231 -22.17 -21.92 2.53
C ALA A 231 -21.67 -20.94 3.58
N VAL A 232 -20.76 -21.33 4.47
CA VAL A 232 -20.03 -20.41 5.37
C VAL A 232 -19.23 -19.40 4.55
N GLN A 233 -18.63 -19.86 3.46
CA GLN A 233 -17.93 -19.03 2.51
C GLN A 233 -18.85 -18.01 1.84
N GLN A 234 -20.03 -18.38 1.36
CA GLN A 234 -21.01 -17.46 0.78
C GLN A 234 -21.53 -16.43 1.79
N VAL A 235 -21.66 -16.81 3.06
CA VAL A 235 -22.08 -15.89 4.11
C VAL A 235 -20.98 -14.94 4.54
N ILE A 236 -19.79 -15.47 4.78
CA ILE A 236 -18.61 -14.62 5.03
C ILE A 236 -18.37 -13.73 3.80
N ASN A 237 -18.59 -14.24 2.59
CA ASN A 237 -18.54 -13.46 1.36
C ASN A 237 -19.65 -12.44 1.27
N GLY A 238 -20.90 -12.81 1.60
CA GLY A 238 -22.01 -11.87 1.62
C GLY A 238 -21.77 -10.76 2.65
N VAL A 239 -21.32 -11.10 3.85
CA VAL A 239 -20.93 -10.13 4.88
C VAL A 239 -19.71 -9.32 4.47
N VAL A 240 -18.73 -9.92 3.79
CA VAL A 240 -17.51 -9.27 3.32
C VAL A 240 -17.73 -8.50 2.01
N GLN A 241 -18.55 -9.02 1.07
CA GLN A 241 -18.86 -8.31 -0.20
C GLN A 241 -19.88 -7.20 -0.02
N THR A 242 -20.90 -7.37 0.81
CA THR A 242 -21.81 -6.27 1.14
C THR A 242 -21.10 -5.13 1.86
N SER A 243 -20.04 -5.41 2.60
CA SER A 243 -19.18 -4.37 3.18
C SER A 243 -18.16 -3.78 2.21
N ALA A 244 -17.85 -4.44 1.08
CA ALA A 244 -16.94 -3.90 0.06
C ALA A 244 -17.64 -3.00 -0.97
N ASP A 245 -18.91 -3.29 -1.28
CA ASP A 245 -19.66 -2.63 -2.35
C ASP A 245 -20.69 -1.61 -1.86
N SER A 246 -21.00 -1.55 -0.56
CA SER A 246 -21.95 -0.59 -0.01
C SER A 246 -21.25 0.55 0.72
N LEU A 247 -21.72 1.77 0.48
CA LEU A 247 -21.37 2.97 1.26
C LEU A 247 -21.75 2.86 2.75
N SER A 248 -22.51 1.86 3.11
CA SER A 248 -22.87 1.52 4.49
C SER A 248 -22.36 0.12 4.83
N ASP A 249 -21.56 0.01 5.90
CA ASP A 249 -21.19 -1.26 6.53
C ASP A 249 -22.13 -1.52 7.72
N PRO A 250 -23.35 -2.03 7.49
CA PRO A 250 -24.35 -2.19 8.55
C PRO A 250 -23.93 -3.22 9.60
N THR A 251 -22.92 -4.02 9.30
CA THR A 251 -22.35 -5.02 10.20
C THR A 251 -21.15 -4.52 10.99
N GLY A 252 -20.49 -3.44 10.55
CA GLY A 252 -19.23 -2.96 11.11
C GLY A 252 -18.03 -3.89 10.89
N LEU A 253 -18.19 -4.96 10.11
CA LEU A 253 -17.14 -5.97 9.93
C LEU A 253 -15.96 -5.41 9.13
N LYS A 254 -16.24 -4.58 8.12
CA LYS A 254 -15.19 -3.91 7.33
C LYS A 254 -14.33 -3.01 8.20
N ALA A 255 -14.98 -2.15 9.00
CA ALA A 255 -14.29 -1.27 9.93
C ALA A 255 -13.48 -2.07 10.95
N LYS A 256 -14.03 -3.19 11.46
CA LYS A 256 -13.34 -4.06 12.41
C LYS A 256 -12.16 -4.81 11.81
N VAL A 257 -12.28 -5.31 10.57
CA VAL A 257 -11.16 -5.93 9.83
C VAL A 257 -10.08 -4.88 9.52
N GLU A 258 -10.47 -3.66 9.16
CA GLU A 258 -9.51 -2.57 8.93
C GLU A 258 -8.80 -2.16 10.23
N GLU A 259 -9.53 -2.02 11.34
CA GLU A 259 -8.97 -1.71 12.65
C GLU A 259 -7.96 -2.77 13.10
N VAL A 260 -8.32 -4.04 13.01
CA VAL A 260 -7.43 -5.15 13.38
C VAL A 260 -6.27 -5.25 12.40
N GLY A 261 -6.52 -5.13 11.08
CA GLY A 261 -5.49 -5.22 10.04
C GLY A 261 -4.43 -4.13 10.16
N MET A 262 -4.83 -2.90 10.50
CA MET A 262 -3.88 -1.79 10.67
C MET A 262 -3.02 -1.89 11.93
N GLY A 263 -3.55 -2.45 13.03
CA GLY A 263 -2.84 -2.50 14.31
C GLY A 263 -2.13 -3.83 14.60
N ALA A 264 -2.45 -4.91 13.90
CA ALA A 264 -1.96 -6.26 14.22
C ALA A 264 -0.85 -6.78 13.29
N MET A 265 -0.57 -6.09 12.17
CA MET A 265 0.50 -6.49 11.26
C MET A 265 1.87 -6.24 11.87
N LYS A 266 2.75 -7.24 11.79
CA LYS A 266 4.17 -7.15 12.15
C LYS A 266 4.98 -7.08 10.87
N THR A 267 5.91 -6.14 10.78
CA THR A 267 6.76 -6.00 9.59
C THR A 267 8.21 -5.93 10.01
N PHE A 268 9.06 -6.62 9.27
CA PHE A 268 10.52 -6.49 9.37
C PHE A 268 11.09 -6.41 7.96
N GLY A 269 11.99 -5.45 7.74
CA GLY A 269 12.61 -5.30 6.43
C GLY A 269 13.71 -4.26 6.41
N GLY A 270 14.32 -4.12 5.24
CA GLY A 270 15.34 -3.12 4.99
C GLY A 270 15.66 -2.97 3.53
N PHE A 271 16.43 -1.95 3.21
CA PHE A 271 16.97 -1.73 1.87
C PHE A 271 18.39 -1.17 1.91
N LEU A 272 19.09 -1.35 0.79
CA LEU A 272 20.34 -0.69 0.48
C LEU A 272 20.22 0.02 -0.85
N ARG A 273 20.70 1.28 -0.91
CA ARG A 273 20.76 2.10 -2.12
C ARG A 273 22.17 2.62 -2.35
N TYR A 274 22.63 2.58 -3.61
CA TYR A 274 23.81 3.26 -4.10
C TYR A 274 23.44 4.34 -5.11
N SER A 275 24.05 5.52 -5.05
CA SER A 275 23.84 6.59 -6.03
C SER A 275 25.13 7.36 -6.27
N ALA A 276 25.61 7.42 -7.52
CA ALA A 276 26.73 8.22 -7.95
C ALA A 276 26.69 8.47 -9.46
N ASN A 277 27.17 9.61 -9.90
CA ASN A 277 27.40 9.94 -11.34
C ASN A 277 26.16 9.69 -12.22
N GLY A 278 24.97 10.07 -11.75
CA GLY A 278 23.70 9.86 -12.47
C GLY A 278 23.13 8.45 -12.34
N LEU A 279 23.90 7.47 -11.90
CA LEU A 279 23.43 6.11 -11.62
C LEU A 279 22.84 6.01 -10.20
N SER A 280 21.71 5.34 -10.07
CA SER A 280 21.14 4.95 -8.78
C SER A 280 20.68 3.49 -8.85
N LEU A 281 21.09 2.68 -7.89
CA LEU A 281 20.73 1.27 -7.76
C LEU A 281 20.18 1.02 -6.36
N GLY A 282 19.20 0.15 -6.24
CA GLY A 282 18.63 -0.18 -4.94
C GLY A 282 17.98 -1.54 -4.90
N ALA A 283 18.05 -2.16 -3.73
CA ALA A 283 17.40 -3.43 -3.45
C ALA A 283 16.86 -3.43 -2.02
N GLY A 284 15.71 -4.06 -1.83
CA GLY A 284 15.08 -4.17 -0.52
C GLY A 284 14.29 -5.46 -0.36
N ALA A 285 14.11 -5.86 0.89
CA ALA A 285 13.31 -7.00 1.29
C ALA A 285 12.48 -6.67 2.52
N MET A 286 11.27 -7.22 2.60
CA MET A 286 10.37 -7.02 3.73
C MET A 286 9.49 -8.25 3.92
N ARG A 287 9.30 -8.65 5.17
CA ARG A 287 8.27 -9.62 5.56
C ARG A 287 7.19 -8.91 6.36
N THR A 288 5.95 -9.16 6.02
CA THR A 288 4.78 -8.73 6.79
C THR A 288 4.03 -9.98 7.27
N THR A 289 3.94 -10.16 8.59
CA THR A 289 3.06 -11.18 9.19
C THR A 289 1.69 -10.55 9.41
N LEU A 290 0.69 -11.14 8.80
CA LEU A 290 -0.71 -10.72 8.87
C LEU A 290 -1.37 -11.18 10.16
N PRO A 291 -2.51 -10.57 10.56
CA PRO A 291 -3.17 -10.88 11.84
C PRO A 291 -3.54 -12.35 12.04
N GLY A 292 -3.89 -13.07 10.98
CA GLY A 292 -4.21 -14.49 11.02
C GLY A 292 -3.01 -15.43 10.99
N GLY A 293 -1.79 -14.88 10.96
CA GLY A 293 -0.54 -15.63 11.00
C GLY A 293 0.06 -15.99 9.64
N SER A 294 -0.54 -15.53 8.54
CA SER A 294 0.05 -15.66 7.20
C SER A 294 1.18 -14.66 7.00
N ASP A 295 2.16 -15.01 6.20
CA ASP A 295 3.28 -14.14 5.84
C ASP A 295 3.17 -13.63 4.40
N LEU A 296 3.51 -12.36 4.19
CA LEU A 296 3.78 -11.77 2.89
C LEU A 296 5.26 -11.40 2.81
N ASP A 297 6.01 -12.13 2.01
CA ASP A 297 7.39 -11.81 1.67
C ASP A 297 7.42 -10.95 0.41
N ALA A 298 8.06 -9.80 0.51
CA ALA A 298 8.18 -8.86 -0.60
C ALA A 298 9.64 -8.47 -0.82
N TYR A 299 10.02 -8.42 -2.10
CA TYR A 299 11.37 -8.09 -2.56
C TYR A 299 11.26 -7.10 -3.70
N THR A 300 12.19 -6.16 -3.77
CA THR A 300 12.29 -5.26 -4.92
C THR A 300 13.75 -4.92 -5.19
N PHE A 301 14.08 -4.76 -6.46
CA PHE A 301 15.35 -4.20 -6.90
C PHE A 301 15.17 -3.43 -8.20
N GLY A 302 16.00 -2.46 -8.40
CA GLY A 302 15.95 -1.67 -9.61
C GLY A 302 17.01 -0.59 -9.62
N GLY A 303 16.98 0.21 -10.69
CA GLY A 303 17.89 1.32 -10.84
C GLY A 303 17.38 2.36 -11.81
N SER A 304 18.07 3.48 -11.80
CA SER A 304 17.87 4.55 -12.77
C SER A 304 19.21 5.15 -13.21
N TYR A 305 19.21 5.75 -14.38
CA TYR A 305 20.36 6.46 -14.92
C TYR A 305 19.93 7.77 -15.57
N ARG A 306 20.61 8.86 -15.18
CA ARG A 306 20.49 10.18 -15.81
C ARG A 306 21.70 10.48 -16.67
N SER A 307 21.43 10.82 -17.91
CA SER A 307 22.47 11.25 -18.85
C SER A 307 21.95 12.43 -19.67
N GLY A 308 22.51 13.62 -19.44
CA GLY A 308 22.04 14.85 -20.07
C GLY A 308 20.55 15.09 -19.79
N LEU A 309 19.75 15.16 -20.85
CA LEU A 309 18.30 15.38 -20.81
C LEU A 309 17.49 14.10 -20.61
N TRP A 310 18.14 12.94 -20.57
CA TRP A 310 17.49 11.63 -20.49
C TRP A 310 17.50 11.08 -19.08
N TYR A 311 16.40 10.41 -18.74
CA TYR A 311 16.24 9.61 -17.54
C TYR A 311 15.72 8.22 -17.91
N PHE A 312 16.45 7.19 -17.54
CA PHE A 312 16.04 5.80 -17.72
C PHE A 312 15.82 5.14 -16.37
N ASN A 313 14.83 4.28 -16.26
CA ASN A 313 14.60 3.50 -15.05
C ASN A 313 14.10 2.11 -15.37
N ALA A 314 14.48 1.16 -14.52
CA ALA A 314 13.99 -0.22 -14.54
C ALA A 314 13.85 -0.75 -13.13
N GLY A 315 12.87 -1.61 -12.90
CA GLY A 315 12.66 -2.18 -11.60
C GLY A 315 11.92 -3.52 -11.69
N TYR A 316 12.11 -4.32 -10.64
CA TYR A 316 11.45 -5.60 -10.46
C TYR A 316 10.94 -5.70 -9.02
N GLY A 317 9.73 -6.20 -8.83
CA GLY A 317 9.12 -6.51 -7.56
C GLY A 317 8.58 -7.93 -7.54
N LEU A 318 8.71 -8.59 -6.39
CA LEU A 318 8.18 -9.92 -6.14
C LEU A 318 7.49 -9.95 -4.78
N ASN A 319 6.22 -10.34 -4.76
CA ASN A 319 5.44 -10.56 -3.56
C ASN A 319 5.02 -12.03 -3.52
N LYS A 320 5.32 -12.71 -2.41
CA LYS A 320 4.93 -14.10 -2.15
C LYS A 320 4.11 -14.15 -0.88
N TYR A 321 2.86 -14.54 -1.03
CA TYR A 321 1.99 -14.84 0.10
C TYR A 321 2.20 -16.30 0.52
N LYS A 322 2.33 -16.50 1.83
CA LYS A 322 2.46 -17.79 2.47
C LYS A 322 1.29 -17.93 3.45
N PRO A 323 0.19 -18.56 3.00
CA PRO A 323 -0.97 -18.72 3.86
C PRO A 323 -0.63 -19.56 5.09
N THR A 324 -1.19 -19.18 6.23
CA THR A 324 -1.18 -20.05 7.40
C THR A 324 -2.03 -21.28 7.11
N LYS A 325 -1.58 -22.42 7.59
CA LYS A 325 -2.39 -23.64 7.53
C LYS A 325 -3.53 -23.50 8.52
N TYR A 326 -4.75 -23.58 8.04
CA TYR A 326 -5.90 -23.67 8.94
C TYR A 326 -6.22 -25.15 9.21
N ALA A 327 -6.36 -25.48 10.50
CA ALA A 327 -7.03 -26.72 10.89
C ALA A 327 -8.52 -26.57 10.55
N ASN A 328 -9.25 -27.68 10.32
CA ASN A 328 -10.70 -27.68 10.04
C ASN A 328 -11.54 -27.10 11.22
N ARG A 329 -11.30 -25.83 11.56
CA ARG A 329 -11.92 -25.09 12.65
C ARG A 329 -12.37 -23.72 12.16
N VAL A 330 -13.52 -23.26 12.63
CA VAL A 330 -14.14 -21.98 12.21
C VAL A 330 -13.20 -20.80 12.46
N ASP A 331 -12.58 -20.73 13.64
CA ASP A 331 -11.66 -19.65 14.00
C ASP A 331 -10.43 -19.55 13.07
N SER A 332 -9.82 -20.69 12.77
CA SER A 332 -8.63 -20.72 11.89
C SER A 332 -8.98 -20.40 10.44
N TYR A 333 -10.18 -20.78 9.99
CA TYR A 333 -10.67 -20.42 8.66
C TYR A 333 -10.98 -18.92 8.55
N ILE A 334 -11.60 -18.31 9.58
CA ILE A 334 -11.84 -16.87 9.65
C ILE A 334 -10.50 -16.10 9.59
N ASN A 335 -9.48 -16.57 10.31
CA ASN A 335 -8.14 -15.98 10.26
C ASN A 335 -7.55 -16.01 8.84
N TYR A 336 -7.65 -17.15 8.17
CA TYR A 336 -7.21 -17.31 6.79
C TYR A 336 -7.94 -16.32 5.85
N LEU A 337 -9.27 -16.21 5.94
CA LEU A 337 -10.05 -15.29 5.11
C LEU A 337 -9.72 -13.82 5.40
N THR A 338 -9.52 -13.48 6.68
CA THR A 338 -9.11 -12.13 7.08
C THR A 338 -7.78 -11.74 6.45
N ASP A 339 -6.79 -12.63 6.52
CA ASP A 339 -5.48 -12.39 5.90
C ASP A 339 -5.59 -12.25 4.38
N ARG A 340 -6.39 -13.09 3.73
CA ARG A 340 -6.65 -13.00 2.28
C ARG A 340 -7.30 -11.67 1.88
N GLN A 341 -8.23 -11.18 2.69
CA GLN A 341 -8.89 -9.91 2.43
C GLN A 341 -7.92 -8.73 2.56
N ILE A 342 -7.10 -8.73 3.61
CA ILE A 342 -6.05 -7.71 3.79
C ILE A 342 -5.09 -7.74 2.60
N LEU A 343 -4.61 -8.93 2.21
CA LEU A 343 -3.72 -9.11 1.06
C LEU A 343 -4.36 -8.58 -0.23
N ASN A 344 -5.62 -8.95 -0.48
CA ASN A 344 -6.31 -8.49 -1.68
C ASN A 344 -6.48 -6.98 -1.71
N LYS A 345 -6.79 -6.34 -0.58
CA LYS A 345 -6.83 -4.88 -0.47
C LYS A 345 -5.46 -4.25 -0.76
N MET A 346 -4.37 -4.83 -0.25
CA MET A 346 -3.00 -4.39 -0.56
C MET A 346 -2.69 -4.51 -2.05
N TRP A 347 -3.17 -5.57 -2.71
CA TRP A 347 -2.93 -5.82 -4.14
C TRP A 347 -3.89 -5.08 -5.06
N SER A 348 -5.15 -4.90 -4.69
CA SER A 348 -6.15 -4.21 -5.52
C SER A 348 -5.87 -2.72 -5.68
N GLY A 349 -5.30 -2.08 -4.67
CA GLY A 349 -4.83 -0.69 -4.74
C GLY A 349 -3.78 -0.41 -5.82
N GLN A 350 -3.23 -1.46 -6.46
CA GLN A 350 -2.20 -1.36 -7.48
C GLN A 350 -2.74 -1.27 -8.92
N THR A 351 -4.00 -1.59 -9.14
CA THR A 351 -4.60 -1.69 -10.47
C THR A 351 -5.97 -1.04 -10.56
N ASN A 352 -6.22 -0.04 -9.74
CA ASN A 352 -7.53 0.64 -9.68
C ASN A 352 -8.71 -0.35 -9.52
N GLY A 353 -8.50 -1.38 -8.71
CA GLY A 353 -9.53 -2.36 -8.30
C GLY A 353 -9.67 -3.62 -9.17
N GLY A 354 -9.05 -3.67 -10.35
CA GLY A 354 -9.39 -4.72 -11.33
C GLY A 354 -8.50 -5.96 -11.38
N PHE A 355 -7.26 -5.89 -10.87
CA PHE A 355 -6.34 -7.04 -10.85
C PHE A 355 -6.35 -7.72 -9.48
N SER A 356 -7.52 -8.24 -9.11
CA SER A 356 -7.73 -8.91 -7.82
C SER A 356 -6.86 -10.14 -7.63
N GLY A 357 -6.31 -10.31 -6.42
CA GLY A 357 -5.65 -11.55 -6.01
C GLY A 357 -6.60 -12.67 -5.62
N GLY A 358 -7.91 -12.36 -5.53
CA GLY A 358 -8.92 -13.27 -5.00
C GLY A 358 -8.96 -13.27 -3.47
N TYR A 359 -10.06 -13.82 -2.93
CA TYR A 359 -10.33 -13.82 -1.48
C TYR A 359 -10.34 -15.22 -0.86
N PHE A 360 -10.27 -16.27 -1.68
CA PHE A 360 -10.55 -17.65 -1.28
C PHE A 360 -9.36 -18.58 -1.50
N GLU A 361 -9.59 -19.87 -1.27
CA GLU A 361 -8.60 -20.94 -1.41
C GLU A 361 -7.97 -21.01 -2.81
N ASN A 362 -8.72 -20.59 -3.84
CA ASN A 362 -8.23 -20.47 -5.21
C ASN A 362 -7.52 -19.14 -5.51
N ALA A 363 -7.36 -18.28 -4.52
CA ALA A 363 -6.68 -17.01 -4.68
C ALA A 363 -5.20 -17.19 -5.06
N ALA A 364 -4.65 -16.20 -5.75
CA ALA A 364 -3.25 -16.20 -6.14
C ALA A 364 -2.32 -15.95 -4.93
N ASP A 365 -1.18 -16.60 -4.93
CA ASP A 365 -0.18 -16.51 -3.86
C ASP A 365 1.07 -15.73 -4.24
N LYS A 366 1.23 -15.43 -5.51
CA LYS A 366 2.44 -14.78 -6.01
C LYS A 366 2.12 -13.68 -7.00
N ARG A 367 2.74 -12.53 -6.82
CA ARG A 367 2.73 -11.44 -7.79
C ARG A 367 4.13 -10.97 -8.09
N GLN A 368 4.44 -10.81 -9.36
CA GLN A 368 5.70 -10.27 -9.87
C GLN A 368 5.40 -9.04 -10.72
N MET A 369 6.27 -8.04 -10.71
CA MET A 369 6.13 -6.87 -11.55
C MET A 369 7.49 -6.49 -12.13
N ILE A 370 7.49 -6.16 -13.41
CA ILE A 370 8.60 -5.54 -14.12
C ILE A 370 8.17 -4.13 -14.50
N LYS A 371 9.07 -3.19 -14.38
CA LYS A 371 8.91 -1.81 -14.80
C LYS A 371 10.06 -1.41 -15.71
N LEU A 372 9.74 -0.67 -16.77
CA LEU A 372 10.69 0.04 -17.62
C LEU A 372 10.17 1.45 -17.85
N GLY A 373 11.07 2.43 -17.86
CA GLY A 373 10.66 3.80 -18.07
C GLY A 373 11.74 4.66 -18.69
N VAL A 374 11.32 5.67 -19.44
CA VAL A 374 12.17 6.70 -20.02
C VAL A 374 11.52 8.06 -19.82
N GLY A 375 12.33 9.06 -19.50
CA GLY A 375 11.94 10.46 -19.42
C GLY A 375 12.90 11.31 -20.24
N TYR A 376 12.40 12.36 -20.87
CA TYR A 376 13.15 13.31 -21.66
C TYR A 376 12.78 14.74 -21.29
N GLN A 377 13.75 15.54 -20.86
CA GLN A 377 13.58 16.96 -20.57
C GLN A 377 13.70 17.74 -21.87
N ALA A 378 12.57 17.91 -22.58
CA ALA A 378 12.55 18.53 -23.91
C ALA A 378 12.91 20.02 -23.87
N THR A 379 12.46 20.75 -22.84
CA THR A 379 12.85 22.12 -22.54
C THR A 379 13.06 22.28 -21.02
N LYS A 380 13.44 23.46 -20.56
CA LYS A 380 13.52 23.73 -19.11
C LYS A 380 12.17 23.51 -18.39
N GLN A 381 11.07 23.69 -19.11
CA GLN A 381 9.71 23.57 -18.57
C GLN A 381 9.05 22.24 -18.92
N LEU A 382 9.34 21.64 -20.08
CA LEU A 382 8.62 20.48 -20.60
C LEU A 382 9.40 19.19 -20.36
N ASN A 383 8.81 18.29 -19.60
CA ASN A 383 9.25 16.90 -19.43
C ASN A 383 8.25 15.96 -20.10
N ILE A 384 8.73 14.98 -20.84
CA ILE A 384 7.92 13.94 -21.50
C ILE A 384 8.46 12.59 -21.04
N GLY A 385 7.58 11.62 -20.78
CA GLY A 385 8.02 10.29 -20.40
C GLY A 385 7.04 9.21 -20.77
N ALA A 386 7.60 8.02 -20.91
CA ALA A 386 6.85 6.80 -21.18
C ALA A 386 7.27 5.71 -20.20
N HIS A 387 6.28 4.97 -19.70
CA HIS A 387 6.51 3.88 -18.75
C HIS A 387 5.68 2.67 -19.13
N PHE A 388 6.27 1.51 -18.92
CA PHE A 388 5.65 0.22 -19.09
C PHE A 388 5.77 -0.60 -17.81
N PHE A 389 4.66 -1.20 -17.39
CA PHE A 389 4.60 -2.11 -16.25
C PHE A 389 3.94 -3.41 -16.69
N ARG A 390 4.52 -4.52 -16.28
CA ARG A 390 3.93 -5.84 -16.43
C ARG A 390 3.87 -6.54 -15.09
N ALA A 391 2.65 -6.74 -14.59
CA ALA A 391 2.40 -7.59 -13.43
C ALA A 391 2.00 -8.99 -13.90
N LYS A 392 2.59 -10.02 -13.28
CA LYS A 392 2.19 -11.42 -13.44
C LYS A 392 1.72 -11.93 -12.09
N GLN A 393 0.55 -12.56 -12.08
CA GLN A 393 -0.04 -13.18 -10.90
C GLN A 393 -0.18 -14.67 -11.10
N SER A 394 0.13 -15.48 -10.08
CA SER A 394 0.11 -16.95 -10.15
C SER A 394 -0.12 -17.56 -8.76
N GLY A 395 -0.33 -18.89 -8.71
CA GLY A 395 -0.58 -19.63 -7.47
C GLY A 395 -2.05 -19.87 -7.19
N SER A 396 -2.97 -19.40 -8.05
CA SER A 396 -4.38 -19.78 -8.00
C SER A 396 -4.53 -21.25 -8.38
N SER A 397 -5.13 -22.05 -7.50
CA SER A 397 -5.23 -23.53 -7.66
C SER A 397 -6.04 -23.95 -8.86
N ASP A 398 -7.12 -23.21 -9.20
CA ASP A 398 -7.99 -23.45 -10.35
C ASP A 398 -7.68 -22.53 -11.55
N GLY A 399 -6.65 -21.70 -11.44
CA GLY A 399 -6.26 -20.75 -12.47
C GLY A 399 -7.12 -19.50 -12.58
N THR A 400 -8.21 -19.38 -11.83
CA THR A 400 -9.15 -18.24 -11.89
C THR A 400 -8.46 -16.88 -11.73
N TYR A 401 -7.45 -16.80 -10.89
CA TYR A 401 -6.69 -15.59 -10.62
C TYR A 401 -5.26 -15.61 -11.18
N ASN A 402 -4.91 -16.57 -12.03
CA ASN A 402 -3.61 -16.57 -12.71
C ASN A 402 -3.66 -15.73 -13.98
N GLY A 403 -2.65 -14.89 -14.22
CA GLY A 403 -2.55 -14.11 -15.45
C GLY A 403 -1.66 -12.88 -15.35
N ASN A 404 -1.88 -11.94 -16.26
CA ASN A 404 -1.03 -10.77 -16.41
C ASN A 404 -1.87 -9.49 -16.50
N ALA A 405 -1.29 -8.39 -16.02
CA ALA A 405 -1.73 -7.02 -16.32
C ALA A 405 -0.56 -6.25 -16.95
N ASN A 406 -0.79 -5.65 -18.09
CA ASN A 406 0.14 -4.73 -18.73
C ASN A 406 -0.43 -3.32 -18.62
N PHE A 407 0.39 -2.39 -18.22
CA PHE A 407 0.07 -0.98 -18.13
C PHE A 407 1.12 -0.17 -18.89
N MET A 408 0.66 0.74 -19.72
CA MET A 408 1.49 1.69 -20.45
C MET A 408 1.00 3.09 -20.16
N VAL A 409 1.91 4.03 -20.03
CA VAL A 409 1.59 5.45 -19.91
C VAL A 409 2.57 6.28 -20.71
N LEU A 410 2.04 7.23 -21.44
CA LEU A 410 2.76 8.35 -22.05
C LEU A 410 2.24 9.62 -21.38
N ALA A 411 3.11 10.47 -20.90
CA ALA A 411 2.70 11.70 -20.26
C ALA A 411 3.66 12.85 -20.57
N ALA A 412 3.13 14.07 -20.51
CA ALA A 412 3.87 15.32 -20.61
C ALA A 412 3.51 16.19 -19.41
N ASP A 413 4.51 16.86 -18.83
CA ASP A 413 4.39 17.76 -17.71
C ASP A 413 5.06 19.09 -18.06
N TYR A 414 4.30 20.19 -18.05
CA TYR A 414 4.76 21.53 -18.37
C TYR A 414 4.72 22.41 -17.12
N ALA A 415 5.88 22.78 -16.63
CA ALA A 415 6.05 23.63 -15.46
C ALA A 415 5.93 25.13 -15.83
N PHE A 416 4.89 25.79 -15.38
CA PHE A 416 4.80 27.26 -15.41
C PHE A 416 5.75 27.89 -14.41
N SER A 417 5.94 27.23 -13.27
CA SER A 417 6.86 27.64 -12.21
C SER A 417 7.37 26.43 -11.44
N LYS A 418 8.22 26.64 -10.43
CA LYS A 418 8.65 25.57 -9.51
C LYS A 418 7.48 24.93 -8.73
N ARG A 419 6.33 25.61 -8.64
CA ARG A 419 5.18 25.20 -7.84
C ARG A 419 3.94 24.82 -8.66
N THR A 420 3.84 25.30 -9.90
CA THR A 420 2.64 25.12 -10.73
C THR A 420 2.99 24.46 -12.05
N ASP A 421 2.32 23.38 -12.34
CA ASP A 421 2.45 22.65 -13.61
C ASP A 421 1.09 22.19 -14.14
N VAL A 422 1.01 22.06 -15.46
CA VAL A 422 -0.08 21.37 -16.16
C VAL A 422 0.48 20.11 -16.80
N TYR A 423 -0.34 19.10 -16.88
CA TYR A 423 0.07 17.82 -17.42
C TYR A 423 -1.02 17.17 -18.27
N ALA A 424 -0.59 16.31 -19.18
CA ALA A 424 -1.46 15.41 -19.93
C ALA A 424 -0.88 13.99 -19.87
N ALA A 425 -1.74 13.01 -19.76
CA ALA A 425 -1.35 11.60 -19.77
C ALA A 425 -2.33 10.78 -20.60
N LEU A 426 -1.78 9.83 -21.37
CA LEU A 426 -2.48 8.77 -22.07
C LEU A 426 -2.04 7.45 -21.46
N ASP A 427 -2.98 6.67 -20.94
CA ASP A 427 -2.69 5.37 -20.36
C ASP A 427 -3.54 4.26 -20.97
N HIS A 428 -2.97 3.05 -21.00
CA HIS A 428 -3.67 1.85 -21.43
C HIS A 428 -3.34 0.69 -20.52
N THR A 429 -4.39 0.02 -20.01
CA THR A 429 -4.28 -1.18 -19.21
C THR A 429 -4.94 -2.35 -19.93
N LYS A 430 -4.25 -3.50 -19.96
CA LYS A 430 -4.78 -4.76 -20.48
C LYS A 430 -4.52 -5.87 -19.47
N VAL A 431 -5.60 -6.58 -19.10
CA VAL A 431 -5.55 -7.76 -18.23
C VAL A 431 -5.85 -8.99 -19.05
N SER A 432 -5.12 -10.09 -18.80
CA SER A 432 -5.29 -11.37 -19.49
C SER A 432 -5.08 -12.53 -18.51
N GLY A 433 -5.75 -13.65 -18.77
CA GLY A 433 -5.67 -14.86 -17.96
C GLY A 433 -7.03 -15.29 -17.44
N GLY A 434 -7.05 -15.82 -16.22
CA GLY A 434 -8.22 -16.45 -15.61
C GLY A 434 -9.46 -15.53 -15.52
N ALA A 435 -10.61 -16.14 -15.27
CA ALA A 435 -11.90 -15.46 -15.30
C ALA A 435 -12.05 -14.37 -14.22
N GLY A 436 -11.37 -14.52 -13.09
CA GLY A 436 -11.36 -13.55 -12.00
C GLY A 436 -10.55 -12.27 -12.28
N LEU A 437 -9.76 -12.24 -13.37
CA LEU A 437 -8.94 -11.08 -13.72
C LEU A 437 -9.69 -10.15 -14.70
N VAL A 438 -10.21 -9.08 -14.17
CA VAL A 438 -10.93 -8.04 -14.92
C VAL A 438 -10.48 -6.67 -14.42
N ILE A 439 -10.61 -5.61 -15.23
CA ILE A 439 -10.32 -4.22 -14.81
C ILE A 439 -11.52 -3.64 -14.07
N ASP A 440 -12.70 -4.00 -14.50
CA ASP A 440 -13.95 -3.54 -13.90
C ASP A 440 -14.84 -4.76 -13.62
N PRO A 441 -15.21 -5.02 -12.36
CA PRO A 441 -16.07 -6.15 -11.99
C PRO A 441 -17.46 -6.10 -12.61
N GLN A 442 -18.02 -4.91 -12.86
CA GLN A 442 -19.36 -4.74 -13.43
C GLN A 442 -19.36 -5.01 -14.94
N SER A 443 -18.48 -4.36 -15.68
CA SER A 443 -18.38 -4.54 -17.13
C SER A 443 -17.68 -5.83 -17.56
N LYS A 444 -16.97 -6.52 -16.65
CA LYS A 444 -16.03 -7.61 -16.97
C LYS A 444 -14.97 -7.19 -17.99
N ALA A 445 -14.68 -5.90 -18.09
CA ALA A 445 -13.72 -5.37 -19.04
C ALA A 445 -12.29 -5.85 -18.71
N LYS A 446 -11.56 -6.20 -19.77
CA LYS A 446 -10.15 -6.62 -19.69
C LYS A 446 -9.18 -5.57 -20.25
N THR A 447 -9.73 -4.47 -20.80
CA THR A 447 -8.94 -3.35 -21.31
C THR A 447 -9.56 -2.03 -20.86
N ARG A 448 -8.73 -1.03 -20.64
CA ARG A 448 -9.13 0.35 -20.36
C ARG A 448 -8.09 1.31 -20.93
N THR A 449 -8.56 2.33 -21.60
CA THR A 449 -7.73 3.47 -22.04
C THR A 449 -8.19 4.70 -21.30
N GLY A 450 -7.26 5.50 -20.80
CA GLY A 450 -7.53 6.74 -20.11
C GLY A 450 -6.78 7.91 -20.73
N ILE A 451 -7.44 9.07 -20.80
CA ILE A 451 -6.83 10.36 -21.13
C ILE A 451 -7.06 11.27 -19.93
N THR A 452 -6.02 11.87 -19.43
CA THR A 452 -6.06 12.75 -18.25
C THR A 452 -5.38 14.07 -18.59
N VAL A 453 -6.02 15.18 -18.26
CA VAL A 453 -5.44 16.53 -18.33
C VAL A 453 -5.68 17.21 -16.99
N GLY A 454 -4.63 17.74 -16.38
CA GLY A 454 -4.75 18.30 -15.03
C GLY A 454 -3.82 19.47 -14.75
N LEU A 455 -4.11 20.12 -13.63
CA LEU A 455 -3.34 21.22 -13.06
C LEU A 455 -2.94 20.85 -11.64
N ARG A 456 -1.67 21.06 -11.33
CA ARG A 456 -1.11 20.81 -10.01
C ARG A 456 -0.41 22.05 -9.47
N HIS A 457 -0.70 22.38 -8.20
CA HIS A 457 -0.05 23.47 -7.48
C HIS A 457 0.51 22.98 -6.15
N ARG A 458 1.73 23.42 -5.83
CA ARG A 458 2.43 23.14 -4.56
C ARG A 458 2.61 24.44 -3.78
N PHE A 459 2.42 24.40 -2.48
CA PHE A 459 2.59 25.57 -1.60
C PHE A 459 3.41 25.22 -0.36
#